data_01bb786ffdb43cd996b8a199c17f4ab3
#
_entry.id   01bb786ffdb43cd996b8a199c17f4ab3
#
_cell.length_a   1.000
_cell.length_b   1.000
_cell.length_c   1.000
_cell.angle_alpha   90.00
_cell.angle_beta   90.00
_cell.angle_gamma   90.00
#
_symmetry.space_group_name_H-M   'P 1'
#
loop_
_entity.id
_entity.type
_entity.pdbx_description
1 polymer ?
#
loop_
_entity_poly.entity_id
_entity_poly.type
_entity_poly.pdbx_seq_one_letter_code
_entity_poly.pdbx_strand_id
1 'polypeptide(L)'
;DSYKINYINAQYEIPVNKPVDYSFPKSQSVIKKLKDIASSGFSPSSLSSYIDDPLVFFDKYLLRTEEYKSVKENPEALGIGRIFHNSMQDLYEPMVGKTLDENKLNKIKKTHQKIISNRFEQEYGKNFMRGKNLIALDVLKMAITSLIDLDIKKIKSGIEIKLVSLENQISTSFTTNKSKIKYKLKGFVDRIQTENGHLKIIDYKTGGSLTSSSLSFEEY
;
A
#
# COMPACT_ATOMS: atom_id res chain seq x y z
N ASP A 1 2.88 3.90 -72.13
CA ASP A 1 2.53 2.88 -71.17
C ASP A 1 1.55 3.46 -70.19
N SER A 2 0.26 3.02 -70.25
CA SER A 2 -0.78 3.47 -69.36
C SER A 2 -0.90 2.47 -68.19
N TYR A 3 -0.65 2.92 -66.97
CA TYR A 3 -0.84 2.12 -65.78
C TYR A 3 -2.34 2.06 -65.43
N LYS A 4 -2.90 0.85 -65.38
CA LYS A 4 -4.26 0.61 -64.87
C LYS A 4 -4.19 0.50 -63.33
N ILE A 5 -4.81 1.45 -62.62
CA ILE A 5 -4.97 1.38 -61.17
C ILE A 5 -6.29 0.64 -60.86
N ASN A 6 -6.20 -0.52 -60.24
CA ASN A 6 -7.36 -1.26 -59.75
C ASN A 6 -7.61 -0.88 -58.31
N TYR A 7 -8.80 -0.36 -58.01
CA TYR A 7 -9.24 -0.10 -56.62
C TYR A 7 -9.92 -1.34 -56.10
N ILE A 8 -9.43 -1.86 -54.97
CA ILE A 8 -10.08 -2.94 -54.22
C ILE A 8 -10.73 -2.29 -53.02
N ASN A 9 -12.08 -2.29 -52.97
CA ASN A 9 -12.85 -1.92 -51.78
C ASN A 9 -12.98 -3.17 -50.89
N ALA A 10 -12.24 -3.23 -49.80
CA ALA A 10 -12.45 -4.24 -48.76
C ALA A 10 -13.37 -3.66 -47.70
N GLN A 11 -14.61 -4.15 -47.62
CA GLN A 11 -15.50 -3.91 -46.47
C GLN A 11 -15.16 -4.95 -45.40
N TYR A 12 -14.64 -4.46 -44.29
CA TYR A 12 -14.41 -5.29 -43.12
C TYR A 12 -15.50 -4.99 -42.09
N GLU A 13 -16.37 -5.94 -41.86
CA GLU A 13 -17.31 -5.88 -40.73
C GLU A 13 -16.56 -6.30 -39.47
N ILE A 14 -16.36 -5.37 -38.54
CA ILE A 14 -15.84 -5.69 -37.22
C ILE A 14 -16.95 -6.47 -36.50
N PRO A 15 -16.72 -7.76 -36.17
CA PRO A 15 -17.73 -8.50 -35.41
C PRO A 15 -17.93 -7.81 -34.08
N VAL A 16 -19.13 -7.29 -33.85
CA VAL A 16 -19.51 -6.76 -32.54
C VAL A 16 -19.55 -7.94 -31.59
N ASN A 17 -18.50 -8.10 -30.78
CA ASN A 17 -18.52 -9.09 -29.73
C ASN A 17 -19.69 -8.79 -28.80
N LYS A 18 -20.68 -9.67 -28.78
CA LYS A 18 -21.74 -9.61 -27.75
C LYS A 18 -21.03 -9.63 -26.37
N PRO A 19 -21.44 -8.78 -25.44
CA PRO A 19 -20.89 -8.83 -24.10
C PRO A 19 -21.05 -10.24 -23.56
N VAL A 20 -19.94 -10.89 -23.25
CA VAL A 20 -19.95 -12.21 -22.63
C VAL A 20 -20.34 -12.00 -21.17
N ASP A 21 -21.49 -12.51 -20.79
CA ASP A 21 -21.93 -12.49 -19.39
C ASP A 21 -21.11 -13.56 -18.62
N TYR A 22 -20.08 -13.09 -17.91
CA TYR A 22 -19.26 -13.94 -17.05
C TYR A 22 -19.97 -14.14 -15.71
N SER A 23 -20.83 -15.16 -15.62
CA SER A 23 -21.41 -15.59 -14.36
C SER A 23 -20.76 -16.89 -13.90
N PHE A 24 -20.25 -16.91 -12.68
CA PHE A 24 -19.67 -18.11 -12.06
C PHE A 24 -20.59 -18.63 -10.96
N PRO A 25 -20.99 -19.91 -11.00
CA PRO A 25 -21.80 -20.49 -9.94
C PRO A 25 -20.98 -20.57 -8.65
N LYS A 26 -21.57 -20.17 -7.52
CA LYS A 26 -20.97 -20.31 -6.20
C LYS A 26 -20.95 -21.78 -5.78
N SER A 27 -19.98 -22.53 -6.30
CA SER A 27 -19.79 -23.93 -5.91
C SER A 27 -19.46 -24.07 -4.42
N GLN A 28 -19.61 -25.27 -3.87
CA GLN A 28 -19.29 -25.55 -2.46
C GLN A 28 -17.82 -25.26 -2.14
N SER A 29 -16.92 -25.48 -3.10
CA SER A 29 -15.49 -25.15 -2.95
C SER A 29 -15.25 -23.65 -2.86
N VAL A 30 -15.96 -22.85 -3.65
CA VAL A 30 -15.90 -21.38 -3.59
C VAL A 30 -16.44 -20.87 -2.25
N ILE A 31 -17.59 -21.42 -1.81
CA ILE A 31 -18.18 -21.06 -0.51
C ILE A 31 -17.22 -21.42 0.64
N LYS A 32 -16.58 -22.58 0.60
CA LYS A 32 -15.58 -22.96 1.59
C LYS A 32 -14.43 -21.96 1.65
N LYS A 33 -13.82 -21.62 0.50
CA LYS A 33 -12.74 -20.64 0.43
C LYS A 33 -13.17 -19.26 0.95
N LEU A 34 -14.39 -18.81 0.64
CA LEU A 34 -14.94 -17.56 1.19
C LEU A 34 -15.04 -17.60 2.72
N LYS A 35 -15.51 -18.72 3.29
CA LYS A 35 -15.56 -18.91 4.75
C LYS A 35 -14.17 -18.90 5.37
N ASP A 36 -13.19 -19.52 4.71
CA ASP A 36 -11.79 -19.51 5.17
C ASP A 36 -11.21 -18.08 5.17
N ILE A 37 -11.50 -17.29 4.12
CA ILE A 37 -11.11 -15.86 4.08
C ILE A 37 -11.85 -15.09 5.18
N ALA A 38 -13.15 -15.29 5.35
CA ALA A 38 -13.93 -14.60 6.37
C ALA A 38 -13.39 -14.87 7.79
N SER A 39 -12.95 -16.09 8.07
CA SER A 39 -12.36 -16.46 9.37
C SER A 39 -10.94 -15.94 9.54
N SER A 40 -10.13 -15.93 8.47
CA SER A 40 -8.76 -15.40 8.49
C SER A 40 -8.70 -13.87 8.49
N GLY A 41 -9.72 -13.23 7.98
CA GLY A 41 -9.92 -11.78 7.89
C GLY A 41 -9.77 -11.21 6.49
N PHE A 42 -10.76 -10.41 6.09
CA PHE A 42 -10.69 -9.57 4.89
C PHE A 42 -9.75 -8.39 5.13
N SER A 43 -8.92 -8.08 4.14
CA SER A 43 -8.15 -6.82 4.13
C SER A 43 -8.93 -5.70 3.44
N PRO A 44 -8.63 -4.41 3.70
CA PRO A 44 -9.24 -3.30 2.97
C PRO A 44 -9.10 -3.45 1.45
N SER A 45 -7.93 -3.84 0.97
CA SER A 45 -7.68 -4.08 -0.46
C SER A 45 -8.52 -5.23 -1.03
N SER A 46 -8.79 -6.28 -0.25
CA SER A 46 -9.65 -7.37 -0.69
C SER A 46 -11.11 -6.96 -0.79
N LEU A 47 -11.56 -6.10 0.14
CA LEU A 47 -12.92 -5.55 0.10
C LEU A 47 -13.10 -4.58 -1.07
N SER A 48 -12.15 -3.64 -1.27
CA SER A 48 -12.19 -2.75 -2.43
C SER A 48 -12.21 -3.54 -3.73
N SER A 49 -11.34 -4.54 -3.87
CA SER A 49 -11.32 -5.39 -5.06
C SER A 49 -12.68 -6.06 -5.34
N TYR A 50 -13.39 -6.50 -4.28
CA TYR A 50 -14.72 -7.09 -4.44
C TYR A 50 -15.79 -6.05 -4.84
N ILE A 51 -15.71 -4.84 -4.29
CA ILE A 51 -16.65 -3.75 -4.59
C ILE A 51 -16.45 -3.25 -6.02
N ASP A 52 -15.19 -3.10 -6.44
CA ASP A 52 -14.83 -2.59 -7.76
C ASP A 52 -15.12 -3.62 -8.85
N ASP A 53 -14.67 -4.86 -8.67
CA ASP A 53 -14.89 -5.97 -9.60
C ASP A 53 -14.83 -7.33 -8.86
N PRO A 54 -15.99 -8.00 -8.67
CA PRO A 54 -16.05 -9.32 -8.03
C PRO A 54 -15.26 -10.41 -8.75
N LEU A 55 -15.01 -10.29 -10.08
CA LEU A 55 -14.20 -11.27 -10.82
C LEU A 55 -12.72 -11.12 -10.49
N VAL A 56 -12.23 -9.88 -10.41
CA VAL A 56 -10.85 -9.60 -9.96
C VAL A 56 -10.64 -10.11 -8.54
N PHE A 57 -11.62 -9.92 -7.65
CA PHE A 57 -11.57 -10.52 -6.32
C PHE A 57 -11.50 -12.05 -6.37
N PHE A 58 -12.33 -12.68 -7.21
CA PHE A 58 -12.35 -14.13 -7.37
C PHE A 58 -10.99 -14.67 -7.83
N ASP A 59 -10.41 -14.08 -8.87
CA ASP A 59 -9.12 -14.50 -9.40
C ASP A 59 -7.99 -14.32 -8.40
N LYS A 60 -7.90 -13.14 -7.79
CA LYS A 60 -6.80 -12.77 -6.92
C LYS A 60 -6.85 -13.45 -5.55
N TYR A 61 -8.03 -13.54 -4.93
CA TYR A 61 -8.16 -13.99 -3.54
C TYR A 61 -8.68 -15.42 -3.41
N LEU A 62 -9.49 -15.90 -4.35
CA LEU A 62 -10.05 -17.25 -4.31
C LEU A 62 -9.23 -18.25 -5.15
N LEU A 63 -8.88 -17.89 -6.38
CA LEU A 63 -8.03 -18.72 -7.23
C LEU A 63 -6.54 -18.56 -6.88
N ARG A 64 -6.15 -17.39 -6.36
CA ARG A 64 -4.75 -17.01 -6.08
C ARG A 64 -3.88 -17.09 -7.33
N THR A 65 -4.44 -16.64 -8.45
CA THR A 65 -3.68 -16.47 -9.68
C THR A 65 -2.66 -15.37 -9.46
N GLU A 66 -1.38 -15.72 -9.53
CA GLU A 66 -0.30 -14.73 -9.48
C GLU A 66 -0.20 -14.08 -10.85
N GLU A 67 -0.29 -12.77 -10.90
CA GLU A 67 0.10 -12.03 -12.10
C GLU A 67 1.58 -12.27 -12.38
N TYR A 68 1.92 -12.60 -13.62
CA TYR A 68 3.30 -12.75 -14.06
C TYR A 68 4.00 -11.40 -13.90
N LYS A 69 4.85 -11.26 -12.90
CA LYS A 69 5.65 -10.05 -12.70
C LYS A 69 6.74 -10.02 -13.75
N SER A 70 6.57 -9.20 -14.79
CA SER A 70 7.66 -8.91 -15.70
C SER A 70 8.82 -8.29 -14.91
N VAL A 71 10.04 -8.78 -15.12
CA VAL A 71 11.25 -8.16 -14.55
C VAL A 71 11.39 -6.77 -15.18
N LYS A 72 11.12 -5.73 -14.41
CA LYS A 72 11.28 -4.35 -14.85
C LYS A 72 12.64 -3.83 -14.40
N GLU A 73 13.38 -3.25 -15.32
CA GLU A 73 14.71 -2.66 -15.06
C GLU A 73 14.67 -1.41 -14.17
N ASN A 74 13.52 -0.82 -13.96
CA ASN A 74 13.34 0.38 -13.14
C ASN A 74 12.72 0.03 -11.78
N PRO A 75 13.04 0.77 -10.70
CA PRO A 75 12.37 0.61 -9.41
C PRO A 75 10.88 0.77 -9.58
N GLU A 76 10.14 -0.29 -9.27
CA GLU A 76 8.67 -0.20 -9.27
C GLU A 76 8.21 0.67 -8.09
N ALA A 77 7.12 1.40 -8.30
CA ALA A 77 6.53 2.23 -7.22
C ALA A 77 6.28 1.42 -5.94
N LEU A 78 5.92 0.13 -6.08
CA LEU A 78 5.74 -0.81 -4.96
C LEU A 78 7.05 -1.09 -4.20
N GLY A 79 8.18 -1.21 -4.90
CA GLY A 79 9.48 -1.42 -4.27
C GLY A 79 9.94 -0.20 -3.50
N ILE A 80 9.77 0.99 -4.08
CA ILE A 80 10.07 2.27 -3.42
C ILE A 80 9.21 2.45 -2.16
N GLY A 81 7.91 2.15 -2.25
CA GLY A 81 7.01 2.17 -1.11
C GLY A 81 7.50 1.27 0.02
N ARG A 82 7.86 0.03 -0.30
CA ARG A 82 8.37 -0.95 0.68
C ARG A 82 9.65 -0.49 1.36
N ILE A 83 10.61 0.09 0.59
CA ILE A 83 11.84 0.64 1.15
C ILE A 83 11.51 1.80 2.10
N PHE A 84 10.56 2.66 1.72
CA PHE A 84 10.13 3.78 2.55
C PHE A 84 9.58 3.27 3.90
N HIS A 85 8.59 2.37 3.88
CA HIS A 85 7.98 1.79 5.09
C HIS A 85 9.01 1.08 5.98
N ASN A 86 9.83 0.20 5.39
CA ASN A 86 10.88 -0.51 6.14
C ASN A 86 11.91 0.45 6.75
N SER A 87 12.28 1.52 6.03
CA SER A 87 13.21 2.52 6.55
C SER A 87 12.60 3.32 7.70
N MET A 88 11.34 3.71 7.59
CA MET A 88 10.61 4.39 8.67
C MET A 88 10.50 3.50 9.90
N GLN A 89 10.21 2.21 9.71
CA GLN A 89 10.18 1.23 10.79
C GLN A 89 11.55 1.15 11.50
N ASP A 90 12.62 0.90 10.76
CA ASP A 90 13.97 0.78 11.33
C ASP A 90 14.39 2.04 12.13
N LEU A 91 14.04 3.22 11.61
CA LEU A 91 14.42 4.49 12.24
C LEU A 91 13.65 4.75 13.53
N TYR A 92 12.38 4.40 13.58
CA TYR A 92 11.50 4.72 14.71
C TYR A 92 11.30 3.57 15.69
N GLU A 93 11.61 2.30 15.33
CA GLU A 93 11.43 1.11 16.18
C GLU A 93 12.05 1.28 17.58
N PRO A 94 13.27 1.87 17.77
CA PRO A 94 13.84 2.07 19.11
C PRO A 94 13.04 3.01 20.01
N MET A 95 12.11 3.76 19.45
CA MET A 95 11.27 4.74 20.14
C MET A 95 9.83 4.27 20.38
N VAL A 96 9.46 3.06 19.95
CA VAL A 96 8.15 2.48 20.20
C VAL A 96 7.89 2.38 21.72
N GLY A 97 6.69 2.75 22.14
CA GLY A 97 6.27 2.81 23.55
C GLY A 97 6.77 4.04 24.31
N LYS A 98 7.53 4.94 23.66
CA LYS A 98 8.16 6.12 24.29
C LYS A 98 7.64 7.42 23.70
N THR A 99 7.71 8.50 24.48
CA THR A 99 7.57 9.86 23.95
C THR A 99 8.76 10.21 23.07
N LEU A 100 8.48 10.77 21.91
CA LEU A 100 9.51 11.23 20.99
C LEU A 100 10.24 12.43 21.58
N ASP A 101 11.54 12.45 21.37
CA ASP A 101 12.46 13.43 21.87
C ASP A 101 13.24 14.06 20.70
N GLU A 102 13.35 15.40 20.70
CA GLU A 102 14.04 16.14 19.65
C GLU A 102 15.48 15.66 19.45
N ASN A 103 16.21 15.38 20.56
CA ASN A 103 17.61 14.95 20.48
C ASN A 103 17.73 13.59 19.78
N LYS A 104 16.78 12.66 20.06
CA LYS A 104 16.75 11.36 19.39
C LYS A 104 16.42 11.50 17.92
N LEU A 105 15.41 12.33 17.58
CA LEU A 105 15.05 12.59 16.18
C LEU A 105 16.21 13.23 15.41
N ASN A 106 16.93 14.16 16.01
CA ASN A 106 18.13 14.74 15.41
C ASN A 106 19.26 13.70 15.22
N LYS A 107 19.39 12.70 16.11
CA LYS A 107 20.34 11.59 15.92
C LYS A 107 19.95 10.74 14.71
N ILE A 108 18.70 10.30 14.62
CA ILE A 108 18.26 9.50 13.45
C ILE A 108 18.38 10.29 12.16
N LYS A 109 18.12 11.61 12.17
CA LYS A 109 18.30 12.48 11.02
C LYS A 109 19.75 12.52 10.51
N LYS A 110 20.75 12.28 11.36
CA LYS A 110 22.16 12.17 10.95
C LYS A 110 22.51 10.82 10.32
N THR A 111 21.79 9.77 10.67
CA THR A 111 22.11 8.38 10.27
C THR A 111 21.14 7.79 9.23
N HIS A 112 19.97 8.39 9.03
CA HIS A 112 18.90 7.85 8.18
C HIS A 112 19.37 7.56 6.75
N GLN A 113 20.22 8.41 6.16
CA GLN A 113 20.67 8.24 4.77
C GLN A 113 21.36 6.88 4.55
N LYS A 114 22.14 6.43 5.53
CA LYS A 114 22.82 5.13 5.46
C LYS A 114 21.81 3.98 5.55
N ILE A 115 20.83 4.08 6.42
CA ILE A 115 19.78 3.06 6.58
C ILE A 115 18.97 2.94 5.28
N ILE A 116 18.55 4.06 4.70
CA ILE A 116 17.80 4.08 3.45
C ILE A 116 18.62 3.50 2.29
N SER A 117 19.90 3.88 2.19
CA SER A 117 20.79 3.35 1.15
C SER A 117 20.97 1.84 1.28
N ASN A 118 21.14 1.34 2.50
CA ASN A 118 21.23 -0.11 2.76
C ASN A 118 19.95 -0.85 2.38
N ARG A 119 18.76 -0.31 2.71
CA ARG A 119 17.47 -0.90 2.32
C ARG A 119 17.28 -0.89 0.81
N PHE A 120 17.68 0.19 0.16
CA PHE A 120 17.65 0.29 -1.30
C PHE A 120 18.56 -0.75 -1.96
N GLU A 121 19.79 -0.90 -1.44
CA GLU A 121 20.75 -1.92 -1.90
C GLU A 121 20.24 -3.35 -1.68
N GLN A 122 19.59 -3.62 -0.54
CA GLN A 122 18.98 -4.93 -0.25
C GLN A 122 17.85 -5.27 -1.21
N GLU A 123 17.02 -4.29 -1.58
CA GLU A 123 15.87 -4.50 -2.46
C GLU A 123 16.29 -4.67 -3.93
N TYR A 124 17.24 -3.86 -4.41
CA TYR A 124 17.59 -3.81 -5.82
C TYR A 124 19.00 -4.30 -6.15
N GLY A 125 19.87 -4.50 -5.15
CA GLY A 125 21.27 -4.87 -5.33
C GLY A 125 22.16 -3.66 -5.68
N LYS A 126 23.48 -3.87 -5.55
CA LYS A 126 24.51 -2.82 -5.79
C LYS A 126 24.49 -2.25 -7.20
N ASN A 127 24.15 -3.06 -8.18
CA ASN A 127 24.17 -2.67 -9.58
C ASN A 127 23.06 -1.67 -9.95
N PHE A 128 22.04 -1.52 -9.12
CA PHE A 128 20.95 -0.57 -9.33
C PHE A 128 21.25 0.87 -8.87
N MET A 129 22.38 1.11 -8.24
CA MET A 129 22.81 2.46 -7.81
C MET A 129 23.32 3.30 -9.00
N ARG A 130 22.49 3.46 -10.05
CA ARG A 130 22.82 4.14 -11.32
C ARG A 130 21.62 4.91 -11.86
N GLY A 131 21.89 6.01 -12.55
CA GLY A 131 20.92 6.75 -13.33
C GLY A 131 19.65 7.13 -12.56
N LYS A 132 18.48 6.77 -13.07
CA LYS A 132 17.17 7.09 -12.46
C LYS A 132 16.99 6.54 -11.05
N ASN A 133 17.67 5.45 -10.71
CA ASN A 133 17.57 4.84 -9.40
C ASN A 133 18.21 5.71 -8.31
N LEU A 134 19.27 6.47 -8.64
CA LEU A 134 19.85 7.46 -7.73
C LEU A 134 18.85 8.57 -7.42
N ILE A 135 18.10 9.03 -8.42
CA ILE A 135 17.04 10.03 -8.21
C ILE A 135 15.97 9.49 -7.27
N ALA A 136 15.53 8.24 -7.48
CA ALA A 136 14.55 7.59 -6.59
C ALA A 136 15.06 7.47 -5.15
N LEU A 137 16.33 7.12 -4.98
CA LEU A 137 16.97 7.06 -3.67
C LEU A 137 17.04 8.44 -2.99
N ASP A 138 17.38 9.48 -3.73
CA ASP A 138 17.46 10.84 -3.19
C ASP A 138 16.05 11.36 -2.82
N VAL A 139 15.04 11.09 -3.64
CA VAL A 139 13.64 11.40 -3.31
C VAL A 139 13.19 10.70 -2.02
N LEU A 140 13.55 9.41 -1.84
CA LEU A 140 13.26 8.68 -0.60
C LEU A 140 13.93 9.33 0.61
N LYS A 141 15.21 9.69 0.50
CA LYS A 141 15.94 10.38 1.56
C LYS A 141 15.29 11.70 1.93
N MET A 142 14.92 12.50 0.93
CA MET A 142 14.23 13.78 1.14
C MET A 142 12.89 13.60 1.82
N ALA A 143 12.05 12.64 1.36
CA ALA A 143 10.75 12.37 1.94
C ALA A 143 10.83 11.97 3.41
N ILE A 144 11.74 11.05 3.75
CA ILE A 144 11.96 10.61 5.14
C ILE A 144 12.52 11.75 6.00
N THR A 145 13.45 12.55 5.47
CA THR A 145 13.96 13.75 6.17
C THR A 145 12.81 14.70 6.50
N SER A 146 11.92 14.97 5.54
CA SER A 146 10.78 15.87 5.72
C SER A 146 9.80 15.38 6.81
N LEU A 147 9.59 14.08 6.92
CA LEU A 147 8.76 13.50 7.98
C LEU A 147 9.42 13.63 9.36
N ILE A 148 10.73 13.37 9.47
CA ILE A 148 11.46 13.57 10.71
C ILE A 148 11.40 15.06 11.12
N ASP A 149 11.55 15.97 10.17
CA ASP A 149 11.47 17.41 10.42
C ASP A 149 10.08 17.85 10.84
N LEU A 150 9.03 17.23 10.28
CA LEU A 150 7.65 17.48 10.71
C LEU A 150 7.45 17.07 12.17
N ASP A 151 7.95 15.91 12.58
CA ASP A 151 7.85 15.46 13.98
C ASP A 151 8.64 16.40 14.91
N ILE A 152 9.87 16.80 14.52
CA ILE A 152 10.65 17.78 15.27
C ILE A 152 9.91 19.11 15.40
N LYS A 153 9.30 19.59 14.31
CA LYS A 153 8.52 20.83 14.33
C LYS A 153 7.32 20.74 15.27
N LYS A 154 6.60 19.63 15.28
CA LYS A 154 5.49 19.40 16.21
C LYS A 154 5.96 19.44 17.66
N ILE A 155 7.06 18.74 17.99
CA ILE A 155 7.62 18.72 19.33
C ILE A 155 8.03 20.13 19.77
N LYS A 156 8.69 20.90 18.89
CA LYS A 156 9.06 22.29 19.15
C LYS A 156 7.87 23.21 19.37
N SER A 157 6.74 22.91 18.76
CA SER A 157 5.49 23.66 19.00
C SER A 157 4.73 23.22 20.28
N GLY A 158 5.33 22.33 21.09
CA GLY A 158 4.75 21.89 22.36
C GLY A 158 3.83 20.69 22.24
N ILE A 159 3.78 20.01 21.10
CA ILE A 159 2.97 18.80 20.93
C ILE A 159 3.77 17.61 21.46
N GLU A 160 3.23 16.93 22.47
CA GLU A 160 3.76 15.68 22.95
C GLU A 160 3.37 14.54 22.00
N ILE A 161 4.34 13.85 21.42
CA ILE A 161 4.13 12.70 20.53
C ILE A 161 4.62 11.46 21.24
N LYS A 162 3.73 10.50 21.55
CA LYS A 162 4.11 9.18 22.04
C LYS A 162 3.87 8.15 20.94
N LEU A 163 4.93 7.47 20.53
CA LEU A 163 4.85 6.42 19.53
C LEU A 163 4.29 5.14 20.16
N VAL A 164 3.17 4.63 19.65
CA VAL A 164 2.50 3.44 20.19
C VAL A 164 2.97 2.18 19.47
N SER A 165 2.89 2.16 18.14
CA SER A 165 3.34 1.02 17.33
C SER A 165 3.66 1.44 15.90
N LEU A 166 4.42 0.57 15.20
CA LEU A 166 4.77 0.70 13.79
C LEU A 166 4.44 -0.61 13.08
N GLU A 167 4.04 -0.53 11.79
CA GLU A 167 3.76 -1.68 10.93
C GLU A 167 2.91 -2.74 11.65
N ASN A 168 1.90 -2.29 12.39
CA ASN A 168 1.13 -3.16 13.26
C ASN A 168 -0.09 -3.73 12.54
N GLN A 169 -0.27 -5.05 12.65
CA GLN A 169 -1.47 -5.70 12.17
C GLN A 169 -2.60 -5.53 13.18
N ILE A 170 -3.66 -4.85 12.79
CA ILE A 170 -4.89 -4.75 13.56
C ILE A 170 -5.95 -5.68 12.99
N SER A 171 -6.81 -6.21 13.85
CA SER A 171 -7.95 -7.01 13.42
C SER A 171 -9.12 -6.86 14.36
N THR A 172 -10.31 -6.94 13.79
CA THR A 172 -11.56 -6.92 14.55
C THR A 172 -12.53 -7.95 14.00
N SER A 173 -13.46 -8.43 14.82
CA SER A 173 -14.44 -9.44 14.41
C SER A 173 -15.85 -8.89 14.51
N PHE A 174 -16.65 -9.19 13.52
CA PHE A 174 -18.05 -8.81 13.44
C PHE A 174 -18.93 -10.04 13.30
N THR A 175 -20.18 -9.91 13.70
CA THR A 175 -21.20 -10.93 13.49
C THR A 175 -22.38 -10.28 12.78
N THR A 176 -22.82 -10.87 11.67
CA THR A 176 -24.00 -10.34 10.97
C THR A 176 -25.27 -10.72 11.71
N ASN A 177 -26.16 -9.74 11.90
CA ASN A 177 -27.43 -9.96 12.61
C ASN A 177 -28.35 -10.98 11.90
N LYS A 178 -28.29 -11.02 10.54
CA LYS A 178 -29.17 -11.87 9.72
C LYS A 178 -28.69 -13.32 9.61
N SER A 179 -27.40 -13.56 9.50
CA SER A 179 -26.86 -14.90 9.19
C SER A 179 -26.07 -15.54 10.32
N LYS A 180 -25.86 -14.82 11.43
CA LYS A 180 -24.98 -15.23 12.54
C LYS A 180 -23.57 -15.65 12.10
N ILE A 181 -23.16 -15.28 10.88
CA ILE A 181 -21.83 -15.55 10.37
C ILE A 181 -20.85 -14.58 11.03
N LYS A 182 -19.82 -15.14 11.66
CA LYS A 182 -18.71 -14.37 12.21
C LYS A 182 -17.67 -14.18 11.10
N TYR A 183 -17.24 -12.93 10.89
CA TYR A 183 -16.17 -12.59 9.96
C TYR A 183 -15.19 -11.65 10.61
N LYS A 184 -13.97 -11.68 10.14
CA LYS A 184 -12.87 -10.86 10.63
C LYS A 184 -12.46 -9.85 9.56
N LEU A 185 -12.16 -8.63 10.00
CA LEU A 185 -11.43 -7.64 9.21
C LEU A 185 -10.02 -7.52 9.79
N LYS A 186 -9.04 -7.37 8.92
CA LYS A 186 -7.65 -7.17 9.30
C LYS A 186 -6.99 -6.17 8.38
N GLY A 187 -6.04 -5.40 8.90
CA GLY A 187 -5.25 -4.47 8.12
C GLY A 187 -3.91 -4.22 8.77
N PHE A 188 -3.02 -3.60 8.03
CA PHE A 188 -1.78 -3.07 8.57
C PHE A 188 -1.91 -1.57 8.71
N VAL A 189 -1.33 -1.05 9.78
CA VAL A 189 -1.25 0.38 10.06
C VAL A 189 0.22 0.74 10.17
N ASP A 190 0.66 1.70 9.36
CA ASP A 190 2.07 2.06 9.28
C ASP A 190 2.59 2.64 10.60
N ARG A 191 1.82 3.55 11.21
CA ARG A 191 2.19 4.16 12.48
C ARG A 191 0.97 4.52 13.32
N ILE A 192 0.99 4.13 14.59
CA ILE A 192 0.05 4.54 15.61
C ILE A 192 0.79 5.38 16.66
N GLN A 193 0.27 6.56 16.96
CA GLN A 193 0.83 7.46 17.95
C GLN A 193 -0.27 8.19 18.72
N THR A 194 0.09 8.81 19.84
CA THR A 194 -0.76 9.81 20.47
C THR A 194 -0.11 11.19 20.33
N GLU A 195 -0.92 12.20 20.06
CA GLU A 195 -0.52 13.61 20.11
C GLU A 195 -1.33 14.31 21.20
N ASN A 196 -0.67 14.79 22.25
CA ASN A 196 -1.30 15.35 23.45
C ASN A 196 -2.41 14.42 24.02
N GLY A 197 -2.15 13.10 24.02
CA GLY A 197 -3.10 12.10 24.49
C GLY A 197 -4.13 11.62 23.46
N HIS A 198 -4.31 12.31 22.35
CA HIS A 198 -5.25 11.92 21.29
C HIS A 198 -4.62 10.91 20.34
N LEU A 199 -5.32 9.79 20.12
CA LEU A 199 -4.86 8.72 19.23
C LEU A 199 -4.86 9.20 17.77
N LYS A 200 -3.75 8.94 17.07
CA LYS A 200 -3.62 9.17 15.63
C LYS A 200 -3.10 7.93 14.93
N ILE A 201 -3.75 7.63 13.82
CA ILE A 201 -3.35 6.58 12.89
C ILE A 201 -2.80 7.27 11.65
N ILE A 202 -1.59 6.90 11.26
CA ILE A 202 -0.87 7.49 10.13
C ILE A 202 -0.60 6.37 9.13
N ASP A 203 -0.95 6.63 7.88
CA ASP A 203 -0.67 5.79 6.72
C ASP A 203 0.22 6.59 5.77
N TYR A 204 1.34 6.01 5.36
CA TYR A 204 2.31 6.64 4.47
C TYR A 204 1.99 6.33 3.02
N LYS A 205 1.83 7.36 2.20
CA LYS A 205 1.60 7.20 0.75
C LYS A 205 2.78 7.77 -0.03
N THR A 206 3.45 6.90 -0.78
CA THR A 206 4.61 7.26 -1.61
C THR A 206 4.24 7.54 -3.07
N GLY A 207 2.98 7.38 -3.46
CA GLY A 207 2.50 7.62 -4.82
C GLY A 207 1.08 8.18 -4.82
N GLY A 208 0.73 8.93 -5.87
CA GLY A 208 -0.58 9.54 -6.05
C GLY A 208 -0.63 11.03 -5.70
N SER A 209 -1.71 11.73 -6.12
CA SER A 209 -1.95 13.11 -5.70
C SER A 209 -2.28 13.13 -4.20
N LEU A 210 -1.62 14.02 -3.46
CA LEU A 210 -1.89 14.28 -2.05
C LEU A 210 -3.26 14.96 -1.90
N THR A 211 -4.31 14.17 -1.92
CA THR A 211 -5.60 14.62 -1.39
C THR A 211 -5.63 14.27 0.08
N SER A 212 -5.44 15.26 0.94
CA SER A 212 -5.65 15.10 2.37
C SER A 212 -7.15 14.98 2.64
N SER A 213 -7.65 13.77 2.83
CA SER A 213 -8.96 13.55 3.42
C SER A 213 -8.76 13.27 4.91
N SER A 214 -9.17 14.22 5.77
CA SER A 214 -9.29 13.95 7.19
C SER A 214 -10.63 13.23 7.43
N LEU A 215 -10.57 11.98 7.88
CA LEU A 215 -11.73 11.28 8.41
C LEU A 215 -11.83 11.65 9.90
N SER A 216 -12.88 12.41 10.27
CA SER A 216 -13.27 12.55 11.66
C SER A 216 -14.23 11.38 12.00
N PHE A 217 -13.86 10.57 13.00
CA PHE A 217 -14.79 9.62 13.59
C PHE A 217 -15.52 10.35 14.71
N GLU A 218 -16.83 10.52 14.58
CA GLU A 218 -17.68 10.85 15.71
C GLU A 218 -17.88 9.56 16.50
N GLU A 219 -17.65 9.61 17.81
CA GLU A 219 -17.96 8.52 18.72
C GLU A 219 -19.48 8.29 18.73
N TYR A 220 -19.93 7.11 18.32
CA TYR A 220 -21.27 6.62 18.51
C TYR A 220 -21.32 5.76 19.77
#